data_e92ed9003ae8cca17f1cb1b4e2c24160
#
_entry.id   e92ed9003ae8cca17f1cb1b4e2c24160
#
_cell.length_a   1.000
_cell.length_b   1.000
_cell.length_c   1.000
_cell.angle_alpha   90.00
_cell.angle_beta   90.00
_cell.angle_gamma   90.00
#
_symmetry.space_group_name_H-M   'P 1'
#
loop_
_entity.id
_entity.type
_entity.pdbx_description
1 polymer ?
#
loop_
_entity_poly.entity_id
_entity_poly.type
_entity_poly.pdbx_seq_one_letter_code
_entity_poly.pdbx_strand_id
1 'polypeptide(L)'
;MSDHQADQPADNQPPSQNPPVFDSGASHQDMPKLRKIRGVPVPVNTPNGEKATMLGLADAQQISAKMVVTHPAFQTVLPMMDGTRNIDQIVSEAGNGLERPMLEQLVAQLDDAGLIFGPTFEELAQKMRDAFDGSDTLPPGSTAQMADMLVARAVGEDASDAQKAELGGAELGKQFDVWIDESLKDAEKTSFDALPAAVIAPHLDYMRGWMNYGHTYGRLRVVDRPDRIVILGTNHFGQATGVCGCDKGYESPMGVCGLDSELLESLKAALGPSDAEKLLANRYDHENEHSIELHIPWIQHVFGADDAGAYPKVFGALIHDPTVNNGEGYDEDGLGLDAFVEALKTTLRQLPGKTLIVSSADLSHVGPAFGDQQVLAGDSEEAGAFRTQVATHDQEMLKMIVENRMDDLIGSMAWQQNPTRWCSIGNISAMMRAVEPNRIDLLNYAAAMDPQGTAFVSSASLAFYQ
;
A
#
# COMPACT_ATOMS: atom_id res chain seq x y z
N MET A 1 7.27 -16.48 -36.64
CA MET A 1 6.26 -15.62 -37.26
C MET A 1 4.93 -16.03 -36.66
N SER A 2 4.56 -15.39 -35.59
CA SER A 2 3.18 -15.34 -35.06
C SER A 2 3.11 -14.05 -34.26
N ASP A 3 2.34 -13.12 -34.80
CA ASP A 3 2.09 -11.80 -34.26
C ASP A 3 1.38 -11.91 -32.94
N HIS A 4 2.02 -11.51 -31.85
CA HIS A 4 1.37 -11.08 -30.62
C HIS A 4 1.29 -9.55 -30.70
N GLN A 5 0.15 -9.04 -31.14
CA GLN A 5 -0.23 -7.67 -30.90
C GLN A 5 -0.37 -7.50 -29.37
N ALA A 6 0.49 -6.68 -28.82
CA ALA A 6 0.30 -6.14 -27.48
C ALA A 6 -0.97 -5.27 -27.48
N ASP A 7 -1.93 -5.68 -26.68
CA ASP A 7 -3.12 -4.86 -26.39
C ASP A 7 -2.67 -3.57 -25.70
N GLN A 8 -3.08 -2.47 -26.28
CA GLN A 8 -2.84 -1.12 -25.75
C GLN A 8 -3.58 -0.93 -24.42
N PRO A 9 -3.02 -0.17 -23.47
CA PRO A 9 -3.76 0.19 -22.27
C PRO A 9 -5.00 1.01 -22.63
N ALA A 10 -6.07 0.74 -21.86
CA ALA A 10 -7.42 1.19 -22.06
C ALA A 10 -7.57 2.66 -22.48
N ASP A 11 -8.32 2.81 -23.55
CA ASP A 11 -9.08 3.96 -24.03
C ASP A 11 -9.00 5.24 -23.18
N ASN A 12 -8.14 6.16 -23.61
CA ASN A 12 -8.32 7.59 -23.43
C ASN A 12 -9.48 8.05 -24.34
N GLN A 13 -10.70 7.60 -24.08
CA GLN A 13 -11.84 8.27 -24.64
C GLN A 13 -11.90 9.68 -24.06
N PRO A 14 -11.95 10.74 -24.90
CA PRO A 14 -12.19 12.08 -24.37
C PRO A 14 -13.49 12.05 -23.56
N PRO A 15 -13.54 12.75 -22.40
CA PRO A 15 -14.72 12.76 -21.56
C PRO A 15 -15.95 13.10 -22.42
N SER A 16 -17.02 12.32 -22.25
CA SER A 16 -18.26 12.55 -22.99
C SER A 16 -18.62 14.03 -22.87
N GLN A 17 -18.89 14.70 -23.99
CA GLN A 17 -19.14 16.15 -24.04
C GLN A 17 -20.40 16.58 -23.26
N ASN A 18 -21.21 15.62 -22.80
CA ASN A 18 -22.40 15.88 -22.00
C ASN A 18 -22.20 15.40 -20.56
N PRO A 19 -22.54 16.20 -19.55
CA PRO A 19 -22.52 15.76 -18.16
C PRO A 19 -23.44 14.54 -17.97
N PRO A 20 -23.08 13.59 -17.08
CA PRO A 20 -23.91 12.44 -16.79
C PRO A 20 -25.28 12.89 -16.29
N VAL A 21 -26.34 12.16 -16.68
CA VAL A 21 -27.73 12.49 -16.37
C VAL A 21 -28.25 11.47 -15.37
N PHE A 22 -28.91 11.96 -14.34
CA PHE A 22 -29.59 11.15 -13.35
C PHE A 22 -30.73 10.34 -13.98
N ASP A 23 -30.78 9.04 -13.69
CA ASP A 23 -31.84 8.13 -14.11
C ASP A 23 -32.70 7.76 -12.88
N SER A 24 -33.88 8.34 -12.78
CA SER A 24 -34.85 8.03 -11.71
C SER A 24 -35.41 6.61 -11.75
N GLY A 25 -35.21 5.90 -12.86
CA GLY A 25 -35.56 4.48 -13.02
C GLY A 25 -34.49 3.54 -12.49
N ALA A 26 -33.28 4.03 -12.29
CA ALA A 26 -32.15 3.25 -11.76
C ALA A 26 -32.16 3.22 -10.23
N SER A 27 -32.48 2.08 -9.65
CA SER A 27 -32.62 1.93 -8.19
C SER A 27 -31.37 2.32 -7.40
N HIS A 28 -30.17 2.06 -7.95
CA HIS A 28 -28.90 2.41 -7.34
C HIS A 28 -28.60 3.93 -7.35
N GLN A 29 -29.24 4.70 -8.25
CA GLN A 29 -29.19 6.15 -8.24
C GLN A 29 -30.27 6.75 -7.33
N ASP A 30 -31.48 6.16 -7.28
CA ASP A 30 -32.53 6.62 -6.38
C ASP A 30 -32.22 6.36 -4.91
N MET A 31 -31.57 5.22 -4.60
CA MET A 31 -31.08 4.86 -3.26
C MET A 31 -29.56 4.67 -3.28
N PRO A 32 -28.80 5.77 -3.36
CA PRO A 32 -27.36 5.67 -3.58
C PRO A 32 -26.64 5.07 -2.38
N LYS A 33 -25.76 4.10 -2.66
CA LYS A 33 -24.81 3.55 -1.68
C LYS A 33 -23.40 3.93 -2.09
N LEU A 34 -22.79 4.85 -1.33
CA LEU A 34 -21.43 5.30 -1.57
C LEU A 34 -20.43 4.19 -1.27
N ARG A 35 -19.42 4.06 -2.13
CA ARG A 35 -18.27 3.20 -1.88
C ARG A 35 -17.28 3.89 -0.92
N LYS A 36 -16.20 3.20 -0.51
CA LYS A 36 -15.10 3.85 0.19
C LYS A 36 -14.47 4.90 -0.71
N ILE A 37 -14.59 6.17 -0.36
CA ILE A 37 -13.99 7.30 -1.06
C ILE A 37 -13.00 8.02 -0.15
N ARG A 38 -12.05 8.71 -0.79
CA ARG A 38 -11.17 9.68 -0.13
C ARG A 38 -11.47 11.07 -0.65
N GLY A 39 -11.56 12.03 0.25
CA GLY A 39 -11.67 13.44 -0.09
C GLY A 39 -10.29 14.07 -0.28
N VAL A 40 -10.10 14.80 -1.37
CA VAL A 40 -8.87 15.55 -1.63
C VAL A 40 -9.19 17.01 -1.93
N PRO A 41 -8.44 17.99 -1.43
CA PRO A 41 -8.63 19.39 -1.79
C PRO A 41 -8.17 19.64 -3.23
N VAL A 42 -9.07 20.17 -4.07
CA VAL A 42 -8.77 20.49 -5.46
C VAL A 42 -8.81 22.02 -5.65
N PRO A 43 -7.67 22.68 -5.89
CA PRO A 43 -7.67 24.10 -6.18
C PRO A 43 -8.27 24.36 -7.58
N VAL A 44 -9.24 25.25 -7.65
CA VAL A 44 -9.90 25.66 -8.91
C VAL A 44 -9.85 27.17 -9.04
N ASN A 45 -9.75 27.66 -10.28
CA ASN A 45 -9.95 29.07 -10.56
C ASN A 45 -11.44 29.31 -10.82
N THR A 46 -12.06 30.19 -10.05
CA THR A 46 -13.44 30.61 -10.29
C THR A 46 -13.54 31.45 -11.56
N PRO A 47 -14.72 31.58 -12.16
CA PRO A 47 -14.92 32.44 -13.33
C PRO A 47 -14.51 33.91 -13.11
N ASN A 48 -14.46 34.35 -11.86
CA ASN A 48 -14.04 35.71 -11.48
C ASN A 48 -12.51 35.82 -11.24
N GLY A 49 -11.73 34.74 -11.48
CA GLY A 49 -10.29 34.71 -11.29
C GLY A 49 -9.83 34.52 -9.83
N GLU A 50 -10.74 34.29 -8.89
CA GLU A 50 -10.41 33.96 -7.51
C GLU A 50 -10.07 32.47 -7.38
N LYS A 51 -9.18 32.14 -6.47
CA LYS A 51 -8.86 30.74 -6.15
C LYS A 51 -9.87 30.22 -5.13
N ALA A 52 -10.51 29.11 -5.44
CA ALA A 52 -11.34 28.35 -4.52
C ALA A 52 -10.81 26.92 -4.36
N THR A 53 -11.11 26.32 -3.23
CA THR A 53 -10.81 24.89 -3.01
C THR A 53 -12.10 24.10 -3.10
N MET A 54 -12.18 23.18 -4.03
CA MET A 54 -13.27 22.24 -4.19
C MET A 54 -12.93 20.90 -3.51
N LEU A 55 -13.93 20.06 -3.32
CA LEU A 55 -13.77 18.72 -2.79
C LEU A 55 -13.67 17.73 -3.96
N GLY A 56 -12.50 17.11 -4.14
CA GLY A 56 -12.31 15.98 -5.02
C GLY A 56 -12.69 14.69 -4.29
N LEU A 57 -13.50 13.86 -4.91
CA LEU A 57 -13.91 12.55 -4.41
C LEU A 57 -13.29 11.49 -5.29
N ALA A 58 -12.35 10.73 -4.76
CA ALA A 58 -11.65 9.65 -5.46
C ALA A 58 -11.95 8.30 -4.79
N ASP A 59 -11.84 7.23 -5.58
CA ASP A 59 -11.98 5.87 -5.08
C ASP A 59 -10.84 5.55 -4.10
N ALA A 60 -11.18 5.21 -2.86
CA ALA A 60 -10.18 4.82 -1.86
C ALA A 60 -9.56 3.45 -2.18
N GLN A 61 -10.26 2.61 -2.95
CA GLN A 61 -9.81 1.27 -3.35
C GLN A 61 -9.09 1.25 -4.71
N GLN A 62 -8.99 2.41 -5.38
CA GLN A 62 -8.29 2.59 -6.66
C GLN A 62 -8.81 1.72 -7.83
N ILE A 63 -10.04 1.18 -7.75
CA ILE A 63 -10.69 0.44 -8.84
C ILE A 63 -11.11 1.40 -9.96
N SER A 64 -11.55 2.61 -9.59
CA SER A 64 -11.84 3.68 -10.53
C SER A 64 -10.72 4.72 -10.54
N ALA A 65 -10.24 5.07 -11.73
CA ALA A 65 -9.30 6.18 -11.93
C ALA A 65 -9.98 7.55 -11.99
N LYS A 66 -11.32 7.60 -12.05
CA LYS A 66 -12.06 8.85 -12.15
C LYS A 66 -12.20 9.53 -10.78
N MET A 67 -12.17 10.87 -10.80
CA MET A 67 -12.43 11.71 -9.64
C MET A 67 -13.62 12.63 -9.90
N VAL A 68 -14.53 12.74 -8.93
CA VAL A 68 -15.64 13.70 -8.97
C VAL A 68 -15.26 14.94 -8.16
N VAL A 69 -15.27 16.12 -8.80
CA VAL A 69 -14.99 17.39 -8.11
C VAL A 69 -16.31 18.07 -7.81
N THR A 70 -16.56 18.34 -6.52
CA THR A 70 -17.82 18.90 -6.06
C THR A 70 -17.60 19.99 -5.01
N HIS A 71 -18.67 20.71 -4.65
CA HIS A 71 -18.60 21.74 -3.62
C HIS A 71 -18.38 21.12 -2.23
N PRO A 72 -17.52 21.69 -1.36
CA PRO A 72 -17.23 21.15 -0.03
C PRO A 72 -18.49 20.94 0.86
N ALA A 73 -19.55 21.71 0.65
CA ALA A 73 -20.81 21.55 1.39
C ALA A 73 -21.44 20.15 1.25
N PHE A 74 -21.14 19.42 0.16
CA PHE A 74 -21.64 18.05 0.00
C PHE A 74 -21.00 17.05 0.98
N GLN A 75 -19.91 17.40 1.64
CA GLN A 75 -19.28 16.53 2.64
C GLN A 75 -20.24 16.04 3.72
N THR A 76 -21.22 16.86 4.10
CA THR A 76 -22.25 16.49 5.10
C THR A 76 -23.33 15.56 4.55
N VAL A 77 -23.47 15.48 3.22
CA VAL A 77 -24.47 14.65 2.54
C VAL A 77 -23.94 13.26 2.20
N LEU A 78 -22.63 13.15 1.95
CA LEU A 78 -21.99 11.87 1.56
C LEU A 78 -22.32 10.71 2.52
N PRO A 79 -22.27 10.87 3.86
CA PRO A 79 -22.60 9.78 4.80
C PRO A 79 -24.07 9.33 4.74
N MET A 80 -24.96 10.15 4.16
CA MET A 80 -26.38 9.80 4.02
C MET A 80 -26.63 8.86 2.83
N MET A 81 -25.67 8.76 1.91
CA MET A 81 -25.70 7.82 0.77
C MET A 81 -25.26 6.42 1.21
N ASP A 82 -26.03 5.81 2.10
CA ASP A 82 -25.76 4.51 2.73
C ASP A 82 -26.53 3.34 2.08
N GLY A 83 -27.33 3.64 1.04
CA GLY A 83 -28.20 2.67 0.36
C GLY A 83 -29.53 2.41 1.09
N THR A 84 -29.82 3.13 2.17
CA THR A 84 -31.09 3.00 2.93
C THR A 84 -32.04 4.16 2.72
N ARG A 85 -31.53 5.28 2.21
CA ARG A 85 -32.28 6.53 1.96
C ARG A 85 -32.39 6.79 0.47
N ASN A 86 -33.57 7.16 0.02
CA ASN A 86 -33.76 7.67 -1.33
C ASN A 86 -33.39 9.17 -1.43
N ILE A 87 -33.35 9.69 -2.65
CA ILE A 87 -32.99 11.09 -2.95
C ILE A 87 -33.85 12.07 -2.16
N ASP A 88 -35.19 11.87 -2.09
CA ASP A 88 -36.08 12.77 -1.38
C ASP A 88 -35.85 12.78 0.13
N GLN A 89 -35.55 11.62 0.70
CA GLN A 89 -35.22 11.50 2.12
C GLN A 89 -33.89 12.22 2.43
N ILE A 90 -32.88 12.04 1.61
CA ILE A 90 -31.58 12.71 1.77
C ILE A 90 -31.76 14.24 1.70
N VAL A 91 -32.48 14.74 0.70
CA VAL A 91 -32.73 16.17 0.56
C VAL A 91 -33.51 16.73 1.77
N SER A 92 -34.52 16.00 2.24
CA SER A 92 -35.33 16.40 3.40
C SER A 92 -34.53 16.43 4.70
N GLU A 93 -33.69 15.42 4.93
CA GLU A 93 -32.89 15.30 6.15
C GLU A 93 -31.69 16.26 6.17
N ALA A 94 -31.01 16.46 5.03
CA ALA A 94 -29.87 17.36 4.93
C ALA A 94 -30.24 18.82 5.13
N GLY A 95 -31.40 19.25 4.65
CA GLY A 95 -31.85 20.63 4.75
C GLY A 95 -30.86 21.62 4.11
N ASN A 96 -30.62 22.74 4.79
CA ASN A 96 -29.56 23.72 4.48
C ASN A 96 -29.53 24.20 3.02
N GLY A 97 -30.66 24.20 2.32
CA GLY A 97 -30.76 24.67 0.93
C GLY A 97 -30.32 23.65 -0.12
N LEU A 98 -30.12 22.36 0.25
CA LEU A 98 -29.91 21.32 -0.71
C LEU A 98 -31.18 21.11 -1.56
N GLU A 99 -31.06 21.29 -2.86
CA GLU A 99 -32.14 21.06 -3.81
C GLU A 99 -31.95 19.68 -4.48
N ARG A 100 -33.10 19.01 -4.77
CA ARG A 100 -33.10 17.69 -5.43
C ARG A 100 -32.24 17.64 -6.70
N PRO A 101 -32.31 18.61 -7.65
CA PRO A 101 -31.48 18.56 -8.86
C PRO A 101 -29.97 18.61 -8.58
N MET A 102 -29.55 19.26 -7.49
CA MET A 102 -28.14 19.32 -7.11
C MET A 102 -27.65 17.96 -6.65
N LEU A 103 -28.44 17.22 -5.87
CA LEU A 103 -28.13 15.89 -5.40
C LEU A 103 -28.17 14.88 -6.56
N GLU A 104 -29.19 14.95 -7.43
CA GLU A 104 -29.29 14.12 -8.63
C GLU A 104 -28.06 14.25 -9.53
N GLN A 105 -27.59 15.47 -9.76
CA GLN A 105 -26.38 15.72 -10.54
C GLN A 105 -25.13 15.11 -9.89
N LEU A 106 -24.98 15.24 -8.56
CA LEU A 106 -23.86 14.62 -7.85
C LEU A 106 -23.93 13.10 -7.94
N VAL A 107 -25.09 12.48 -7.73
CA VAL A 107 -25.27 11.02 -7.79
C VAL A 107 -24.96 10.50 -9.20
N ALA A 108 -25.43 11.19 -10.25
CA ALA A 108 -25.11 10.82 -11.62
C ALA A 108 -23.59 10.86 -11.90
N GLN A 109 -22.89 11.88 -11.39
CA GLN A 109 -21.43 11.97 -11.51
C GLN A 109 -20.70 10.87 -10.74
N LEU A 110 -21.18 10.55 -9.51
CA LEU A 110 -20.60 9.47 -8.71
C LEU A 110 -20.81 8.10 -9.36
N ASP A 111 -21.99 7.87 -9.98
CA ASP A 111 -22.26 6.63 -10.72
C ASP A 111 -21.38 6.49 -11.97
N ASP A 112 -21.30 7.55 -12.80
CA ASP A 112 -20.42 7.57 -13.96
C ASP A 112 -18.94 7.34 -13.59
N ALA A 113 -18.55 7.82 -12.43
CA ALA A 113 -17.21 7.59 -11.89
C ALA A 113 -17.04 6.23 -11.18
N GLY A 114 -18.08 5.41 -11.06
CA GLY A 114 -18.03 4.16 -10.32
C GLY A 114 -17.79 4.31 -8.82
N LEU A 115 -18.16 5.47 -8.24
CA LEU A 115 -17.97 5.78 -6.82
C LEU A 115 -19.18 5.42 -5.94
N ILE A 116 -20.28 4.96 -6.53
CA ILE A 116 -21.40 4.31 -5.85
C ILE A 116 -21.49 2.85 -6.29
N PHE A 117 -22.10 2.00 -5.45
CA PHE A 117 -22.42 0.63 -5.84
C PHE A 117 -23.50 0.66 -6.93
N GLY A 118 -23.20 0.09 -8.07
CA GLY A 118 -24.06 0.05 -9.25
C GLY A 118 -23.35 -0.58 -10.44
N PRO A 119 -24.03 -0.66 -11.60
CA PRO A 119 -23.50 -1.35 -12.78
C PRO A 119 -22.14 -0.85 -13.24
N THR A 120 -21.88 0.46 -13.22
CA THR A 120 -20.58 1.05 -13.59
C THR A 120 -19.46 0.51 -12.71
N PHE A 121 -19.66 0.50 -11.39
CA PHE A 121 -18.67 -0.08 -10.47
C PHE A 121 -18.50 -1.58 -10.70
N GLU A 122 -19.60 -2.32 -10.85
CA GLU A 122 -19.56 -3.77 -11.06
C GLU A 122 -18.77 -4.13 -12.31
N GLU A 123 -18.93 -3.37 -13.41
CA GLU A 123 -18.15 -3.55 -14.62
C GLU A 123 -16.65 -3.27 -14.41
N LEU A 124 -16.29 -2.19 -13.71
CA LEU A 124 -14.91 -1.87 -13.38
C LEU A 124 -14.28 -2.96 -12.51
N ALA A 125 -14.99 -3.39 -11.47
CA ALA A 125 -14.52 -4.45 -10.57
C ALA A 125 -14.37 -5.79 -11.30
N GLN A 126 -15.26 -6.11 -12.24
CA GLN A 126 -15.15 -7.33 -13.01
C GLN A 126 -13.95 -7.28 -13.97
N LYS A 127 -13.73 -6.16 -14.67
CA LYS A 127 -12.54 -5.97 -15.52
C LYS A 127 -11.24 -6.16 -14.73
N MET A 128 -11.17 -5.59 -13.51
CA MET A 128 -10.01 -5.77 -12.63
C MET A 128 -9.81 -7.25 -12.27
N ARG A 129 -10.89 -7.96 -11.90
CA ARG A 129 -10.83 -9.40 -11.57
C ARG A 129 -10.40 -10.24 -12.76
N ASP A 130 -10.96 -9.97 -13.95
CA ASP A 130 -10.62 -10.70 -15.15
C ASP A 130 -9.14 -10.50 -15.55
N ALA A 131 -8.62 -9.28 -15.38
CA ALA A 131 -7.20 -8.98 -15.60
C ALA A 131 -6.31 -9.72 -14.59
N PHE A 132 -6.67 -9.65 -13.29
CA PHE A 132 -5.98 -10.39 -12.24
C PHE A 132 -5.97 -11.89 -12.51
N ASP A 133 -7.13 -12.49 -12.80
CA ASP A 133 -7.25 -13.93 -13.03
C ASP A 133 -6.58 -14.39 -14.33
N GLY A 134 -6.44 -13.49 -15.30
CA GLY A 134 -5.80 -13.75 -16.59
C GLY A 134 -4.27 -13.77 -16.56
N SER A 135 -3.62 -13.40 -15.46
CA SER A 135 -2.16 -13.36 -15.33
C SER A 135 -1.67 -14.23 -14.18
N ASP A 136 -0.47 -14.78 -14.29
CA ASP A 136 0.25 -15.46 -13.19
C ASP A 136 1.02 -14.50 -12.30
N THR A 137 1.07 -13.21 -12.67
CA THR A 137 1.85 -12.16 -12.01
C THR A 137 1.05 -10.87 -11.89
N LEU A 138 1.37 -10.06 -10.90
CA LEU A 138 0.88 -8.70 -10.73
C LEU A 138 1.80 -7.72 -11.46
N PRO A 139 1.25 -6.82 -12.27
CA PRO A 139 2.04 -5.83 -13.00
C PRO A 139 2.62 -4.77 -12.05
N PRO A 140 3.75 -4.13 -12.42
CA PRO A 140 4.31 -3.03 -11.64
C PRO A 140 3.48 -1.75 -11.78
N GLY A 141 3.19 -1.11 -10.66
CA GLY A 141 2.52 0.21 -10.61
C GLY A 141 3.49 1.33 -10.27
N SER A 142 3.77 1.51 -8.99
CA SER A 142 4.66 2.57 -8.47
C SER A 142 6.10 2.41 -8.92
N THR A 143 6.58 1.18 -9.03
CA THR A 143 7.96 0.90 -9.47
C THR A 143 8.16 1.16 -10.96
N ALA A 144 7.15 0.93 -11.80
CA ALA A 144 7.17 1.31 -13.21
C ALA A 144 7.21 2.84 -13.38
N GLN A 145 6.38 3.57 -12.64
CA GLN A 145 6.36 5.04 -12.66
C GLN A 145 7.73 5.63 -12.26
N MET A 146 8.37 5.06 -11.25
CA MET A 146 9.71 5.47 -10.83
C MET A 146 10.74 5.20 -11.91
N ALA A 147 10.73 4.02 -12.53
CA ALA A 147 11.63 3.67 -13.62
C ALA A 147 11.45 4.60 -14.82
N ASP A 148 10.20 4.89 -15.21
CA ASP A 148 9.87 5.83 -16.29
C ASP A 148 10.44 7.22 -16.04
N MET A 149 10.31 7.73 -14.81
CA MET A 149 10.87 9.01 -14.41
C MET A 149 12.41 9.02 -14.52
N LEU A 150 13.07 7.93 -14.12
CA LEU A 150 14.52 7.81 -14.22
C LEU A 150 14.98 7.73 -15.67
N VAL A 151 14.28 6.98 -16.52
CA VAL A 151 14.57 6.94 -17.97
C VAL A 151 14.36 8.30 -18.61
N ALA A 152 13.26 9.01 -18.32
CA ALA A 152 13.03 10.37 -18.81
C ALA A 152 14.16 11.33 -18.40
N ARG A 153 14.66 11.19 -17.17
CA ARG A 153 15.81 11.99 -16.71
C ARG A 153 17.11 11.64 -17.44
N ALA A 154 17.30 10.36 -17.81
CA ALA A 154 18.54 9.88 -18.44
C ALA A 154 18.60 10.17 -19.95
N VAL A 155 17.47 10.01 -20.68
CA VAL A 155 17.44 10.09 -22.15
C VAL A 155 16.52 11.19 -22.69
N GLY A 156 15.74 11.87 -21.86
CA GLY A 156 14.83 12.97 -22.21
C GLY A 156 13.37 12.65 -21.95
N GLU A 157 12.56 13.69 -21.76
CA GLU A 157 11.11 13.58 -21.49
C GLU A 157 10.31 12.90 -22.61
N ASP A 158 10.83 12.89 -23.86
CA ASP A 158 10.21 12.26 -25.03
C ASP A 158 10.56 10.76 -25.14
N ALA A 159 11.08 10.13 -24.08
CA ALA A 159 11.40 8.70 -24.09
C ALA A 159 10.16 7.87 -24.49
N SER A 160 10.31 7.03 -25.51
CA SER A 160 9.25 6.14 -25.94
C SER A 160 9.00 5.00 -24.95
N ASP A 161 7.80 4.39 -24.98
CA ASP A 161 7.47 3.24 -24.13
C ASP A 161 8.45 2.07 -24.32
N ALA A 162 8.95 1.86 -25.56
CA ALA A 162 9.98 0.87 -25.84
C ALA A 162 11.30 1.18 -25.09
N GLN A 163 11.73 2.44 -25.07
CA GLN A 163 12.93 2.85 -24.33
C GLN A 163 12.73 2.72 -22.82
N LYS A 164 11.56 3.06 -22.31
CA LYS A 164 11.21 2.89 -20.90
C LYS A 164 11.26 1.42 -20.49
N ALA A 165 10.65 0.54 -21.28
CA ALA A 165 10.70 -0.89 -21.04
C ALA A 165 12.11 -1.48 -21.13
N GLU A 166 12.96 -1.01 -22.03
CA GLU A 166 14.33 -1.49 -22.21
C GLU A 166 15.28 -1.00 -21.12
N LEU A 167 15.18 0.28 -20.73
CA LEU A 167 16.14 0.94 -19.85
C LEU A 167 15.71 1.00 -18.39
N GLY A 168 14.40 0.87 -18.11
CA GLY A 168 13.82 1.12 -16.80
C GLY A 168 14.47 0.35 -15.66
N GLY A 169 14.67 -0.97 -15.84
CA GLY A 169 15.33 -1.80 -14.84
C GLY A 169 16.77 -1.41 -14.57
N ALA A 170 17.52 -1.07 -15.63
CA ALA A 170 18.92 -0.66 -15.49
C ALA A 170 19.08 0.72 -14.80
N GLU A 171 18.22 1.68 -15.15
CA GLU A 171 18.25 3.01 -14.52
C GLU A 171 17.81 2.95 -13.06
N LEU A 172 16.82 2.11 -12.74
CA LEU A 172 16.40 1.86 -11.37
C LEU A 172 17.52 1.23 -10.54
N GLY A 173 18.23 0.23 -11.10
CA GLY A 173 19.37 -0.40 -10.44
C GLY A 173 20.52 0.57 -10.15
N LYS A 174 20.87 1.43 -11.12
CA LYS A 174 21.86 2.51 -10.90
C LYS A 174 21.45 3.45 -9.76
N GLN A 175 20.18 3.81 -9.70
CA GLN A 175 19.67 4.67 -8.65
C GLN A 175 19.73 3.97 -7.27
N PHE A 176 19.44 2.68 -7.21
CA PHE A 176 19.56 1.88 -5.98
C PHE A 176 20.99 1.84 -5.48
N ASP A 177 21.98 1.64 -6.37
CA ASP A 177 23.39 1.70 -5.99
C ASP A 177 23.78 3.03 -5.37
N VAL A 178 23.35 4.16 -5.98
CA VAL A 178 23.58 5.51 -5.43
C VAL A 178 22.98 5.64 -4.02
N TRP A 179 21.75 5.17 -3.81
CA TRP A 179 21.09 5.25 -2.52
C TRP A 179 21.72 4.33 -1.47
N ILE A 180 22.17 3.15 -1.86
CA ILE A 180 22.90 2.25 -0.96
C ILE A 180 24.20 2.87 -0.51
N ASP A 181 24.99 3.39 -1.45
CA ASP A 181 26.30 3.99 -1.16
C ASP A 181 26.14 5.22 -0.25
N GLU A 182 25.14 6.07 -0.50
CA GLU A 182 24.88 7.24 0.33
C GLU A 182 24.36 6.85 1.73
N SER A 183 23.45 5.87 1.84
CA SER A 183 22.91 5.45 3.14
C SER A 183 23.95 4.73 4.00
N LEU A 184 24.90 4.02 3.41
CA LEU A 184 25.89 3.25 4.14
C LEU A 184 27.26 3.93 4.31
N LYS A 185 27.45 5.13 3.76
CA LYS A 185 28.76 5.82 3.77
C LYS A 185 29.36 6.03 5.16
N ASP A 186 28.50 6.30 6.16
CA ASP A 186 28.91 6.55 7.55
C ASP A 186 28.56 5.37 8.49
N ALA A 187 28.12 4.25 7.94
CA ALA A 187 27.74 3.09 8.73
C ALA A 187 28.96 2.34 9.25
N GLU A 188 29.00 2.00 10.55
CA GLU A 188 30.05 1.17 11.13
C GLU A 188 30.12 -0.22 10.47
N LYS A 189 28.95 -0.78 10.12
CA LYS A 189 28.83 -2.06 9.39
C LYS A 189 28.00 -1.84 8.14
N THR A 190 28.59 -2.12 6.99
CA THR A 190 27.97 -1.97 5.68
C THR A 190 27.37 -3.29 5.14
N SER A 191 27.48 -4.38 5.90
CA SER A 191 26.98 -5.71 5.54
C SER A 191 26.48 -6.45 6.77
N PHE A 192 25.60 -7.43 6.55
CA PHE A 192 25.30 -8.44 7.56
C PHE A 192 26.36 -9.54 7.55
N ASP A 193 26.61 -10.14 8.70
CA ASP A 193 27.54 -11.28 8.85
C ASP A 193 26.93 -12.58 8.28
N ALA A 194 25.60 -12.68 8.27
CA ALA A 194 24.81 -13.79 7.71
C ALA A 194 23.43 -13.27 7.31
N LEU A 195 22.71 -14.08 6.50
CA LEU A 195 21.31 -13.77 6.16
C LEU A 195 20.47 -13.70 7.45
N PRO A 196 19.83 -12.55 7.77
CA PRO A 196 18.90 -12.48 8.88
C PRO A 196 17.64 -13.32 8.58
N ALA A 197 16.94 -13.78 9.62
CA ALA A 197 15.68 -14.48 9.46
C ALA A 197 14.57 -13.55 8.95
N ALA A 198 14.62 -12.27 9.35
CA ALA A 198 13.71 -11.24 8.84
C ALA A 198 14.36 -9.85 8.86
N VAL A 199 13.74 -8.95 8.08
CA VAL A 199 14.06 -7.52 8.07
C VAL A 199 12.79 -6.69 8.09
N ILE A 200 12.88 -5.47 8.63
CA ILE A 200 11.92 -4.40 8.39
C ILE A 200 12.53 -3.43 7.38
N ALA A 201 11.75 -3.08 6.36
CA ALA A 201 12.05 -2.03 5.40
C ALA A 201 10.75 -1.26 5.07
N PRO A 202 10.83 0.03 4.71
CA PRO A 202 9.65 0.86 4.49
C PRO A 202 8.86 0.46 3.25
N HIS A 203 7.62 0.99 3.12
CA HIS A 203 6.88 1.04 1.87
C HIS A 203 6.52 2.47 1.45
N LEU A 204 7.18 3.44 2.02
CA LEU A 204 7.19 4.81 1.55
C LEU A 204 7.78 4.86 0.14
N ASP A 205 7.28 5.76 -0.73
CA ASP A 205 7.86 5.89 -2.06
C ASP A 205 9.39 6.09 -2.00
N TYR A 206 10.07 5.66 -3.06
CA TYR A 206 11.52 5.59 -3.05
C TYR A 206 12.20 6.95 -2.83
N MET A 207 11.62 8.05 -3.33
CA MET A 207 12.20 9.38 -3.17
C MET A 207 12.24 9.84 -1.72
N ARG A 208 11.31 9.36 -0.90
CA ARG A 208 11.22 9.65 0.53
C ARG A 208 11.80 8.57 1.42
N GLY A 209 11.66 7.30 1.03
CA GLY A 209 12.06 6.13 1.82
C GLY A 209 13.48 5.61 1.56
N TRP A 210 14.19 6.11 0.54
CA TRP A 210 15.44 5.55 0.01
C TRP A 210 16.48 5.21 1.09
N MET A 211 16.59 6.03 2.12
CA MET A 211 17.59 5.84 3.17
C MET A 211 17.40 4.50 3.90
N ASN A 212 16.18 4.19 4.34
CA ASN A 212 15.89 2.95 5.07
C ASN A 212 15.87 1.72 4.14
N TYR A 213 15.45 1.86 2.88
CA TYR A 213 15.66 0.82 1.88
C TYR A 213 17.16 0.52 1.72
N GLY A 214 17.98 1.56 1.55
CA GLY A 214 19.44 1.42 1.40
C GLY A 214 20.10 0.79 2.63
N HIS A 215 19.69 1.16 3.83
CA HIS A 215 20.18 0.55 5.07
C HIS A 215 19.85 -0.94 5.17
N THR A 216 18.65 -1.37 4.74
CA THR A 216 18.23 -2.77 4.76
C THR A 216 18.86 -3.54 3.60
N TYR A 217 18.55 -3.17 2.38
CA TYR A 217 18.91 -3.93 1.18
C TYR A 217 20.41 -3.84 0.85
N GLY A 218 21.04 -2.71 1.12
CA GLY A 218 22.48 -2.57 0.92
C GLY A 218 23.31 -3.56 1.75
N ARG A 219 22.85 -3.88 2.98
CA ARG A 219 23.52 -4.90 3.81
C ARG A 219 23.26 -6.33 3.37
N LEU A 220 22.19 -6.58 2.62
CA LEU A 220 21.84 -7.89 2.07
C LEU A 220 22.67 -8.26 0.82
N ARG A 221 23.36 -7.30 0.18
CA ARG A 221 24.11 -7.53 -1.07
C ARG A 221 25.18 -8.64 -1.01
N VAL A 222 25.69 -8.94 0.18
CA VAL A 222 26.85 -9.83 0.37
C VAL A 222 26.53 -11.09 1.18
N VAL A 223 25.29 -11.27 1.57
CA VAL A 223 24.84 -12.49 2.25
C VAL A 223 24.38 -13.55 1.24
N ASP A 224 24.30 -14.79 1.68
CA ASP A 224 23.76 -15.85 0.85
C ASP A 224 22.34 -15.51 0.40
N ARG A 225 22.06 -15.77 -0.88
CA ARG A 225 20.74 -15.64 -1.44
C ARG A 225 19.76 -16.56 -0.72
N PRO A 226 18.57 -16.06 -0.28
CA PRO A 226 17.54 -16.94 0.26
C PRO A 226 16.91 -17.80 -0.84
N ASP A 227 16.46 -19.00 -0.47
CA ASP A 227 15.71 -19.87 -1.38
C ASP A 227 14.30 -19.31 -1.66
N ARG A 228 13.73 -18.62 -0.68
CA ARG A 228 12.41 -17.97 -0.77
C ARG A 228 12.33 -16.70 0.05
N ILE A 229 11.39 -15.84 -0.32
CA ILE A 229 11.12 -14.58 0.39
C ILE A 229 9.62 -14.48 0.68
N VAL A 230 9.28 -14.22 1.94
CA VAL A 230 7.92 -13.89 2.37
C VAL A 230 7.84 -12.38 2.61
N ILE A 231 6.92 -11.70 1.96
CA ILE A 231 6.74 -10.25 2.13
C ILE A 231 5.39 -10.03 2.82
N LEU A 232 5.44 -9.44 4.01
CA LEU A 232 4.26 -9.07 4.77
C LEU A 232 4.00 -7.58 4.56
N GLY A 233 2.96 -7.26 3.81
CA GLY A 233 2.54 -5.91 3.47
C GLY A 233 1.34 -5.44 4.28
N THR A 234 0.96 -4.17 4.12
CA THR A 234 -0.24 -3.55 4.72
C THR A 234 -1.36 -3.52 3.71
N ASN A 235 -2.58 -3.85 4.11
CA ASN A 235 -3.76 -3.73 3.26
C ASN A 235 -4.33 -2.31 3.33
N HIS A 236 -3.83 -1.39 2.49
CA HIS A 236 -4.26 0.02 2.50
C HIS A 236 -5.61 0.24 1.80
N PHE A 237 -5.86 -0.49 0.73
CA PHE A 237 -6.94 -0.21 -0.21
C PHE A 237 -7.99 -1.31 -0.28
N GLY A 238 -7.69 -2.49 0.25
CA GLY A 238 -8.50 -3.68 0.09
C GLY A 238 -9.73 -3.75 0.97
N GLN A 239 -10.42 -4.88 0.85
CA GLN A 239 -11.67 -5.18 1.56
C GLN A 239 -11.49 -6.26 2.64
N ALA A 240 -10.36 -6.98 2.63
CA ALA A 240 -10.11 -8.03 3.61
C ALA A 240 -10.14 -7.47 5.03
N THR A 241 -10.80 -8.20 5.92
CA THR A 241 -10.90 -7.90 7.35
C THR A 241 -9.94 -8.74 8.18
N GLY A 242 -9.12 -9.55 7.52
CA GLY A 242 -8.09 -10.40 8.09
C GLY A 242 -6.85 -10.47 7.20
N VAL A 243 -6.03 -11.49 7.41
CA VAL A 243 -4.85 -11.73 6.57
C VAL A 243 -5.28 -12.14 5.18
N CYS A 244 -4.71 -11.49 4.16
CA CYS A 244 -4.99 -11.75 2.76
C CYS A 244 -3.72 -12.18 2.03
N GLY A 245 -3.67 -13.42 1.54
CA GLY A 245 -2.56 -13.96 0.75
C GLY A 245 -2.74 -13.70 -0.74
N CYS A 246 -1.61 -13.78 -1.47
CA CYS A 246 -1.59 -13.70 -2.92
C CYS A 246 -1.17 -15.02 -3.55
N ASP A 247 -1.87 -15.43 -4.60
CA ASP A 247 -1.54 -16.61 -5.42
C ASP A 247 -0.85 -16.23 -6.74
N LYS A 248 -0.24 -15.02 -6.80
CA LYS A 248 0.48 -14.49 -7.95
C LYS A 248 1.95 -14.19 -7.61
N GLY A 249 2.80 -14.20 -8.64
CA GLY A 249 4.11 -13.57 -8.60
C GLY A 249 4.00 -12.05 -8.77
N TYR A 250 5.13 -11.36 -8.77
CA TYR A 250 5.20 -9.91 -8.91
C TYR A 250 6.18 -9.53 -10.01
N GLU A 251 5.76 -8.62 -10.86
CA GLU A 251 6.60 -8.00 -11.88
C GLU A 251 7.23 -6.71 -11.36
N SER A 252 8.35 -6.35 -11.95
CA SER A 252 8.97 -5.04 -11.81
C SER A 252 9.67 -4.67 -13.12
N PRO A 253 10.18 -3.42 -13.26
CA PRO A 253 11.01 -3.06 -14.40
C PRO A 253 12.28 -3.90 -14.59
N MET A 254 12.69 -4.66 -13.55
CA MET A 254 13.86 -5.56 -13.61
C MET A 254 13.50 -6.99 -14.02
N GLY A 255 12.23 -7.37 -14.05
CA GLY A 255 11.75 -8.72 -14.39
C GLY A 255 10.74 -9.26 -13.39
N VAL A 256 10.65 -10.58 -13.28
CA VAL A 256 9.59 -11.29 -12.53
C VAL A 256 10.17 -12.04 -11.33
N CYS A 257 9.63 -11.82 -10.15
CA CYS A 257 9.72 -12.74 -9.02
C CYS A 257 8.49 -13.65 -9.04
N GLY A 258 8.70 -14.93 -9.39
CA GLY A 258 7.61 -15.91 -9.45
C GLY A 258 7.05 -16.25 -8.06
N LEU A 259 5.80 -16.70 -8.01
CA LEU A 259 5.17 -17.20 -6.79
C LEU A 259 5.93 -18.39 -6.22
N ASP A 260 6.15 -18.42 -4.91
CA ASP A 260 6.54 -19.65 -4.20
C ASP A 260 5.32 -20.54 -3.95
N SER A 261 4.97 -21.32 -4.97
CA SER A 261 3.81 -22.24 -4.92
C SER A 261 3.98 -23.32 -3.87
N GLU A 262 5.21 -23.78 -3.60
CA GLU A 262 5.49 -24.79 -2.57
C GLU A 262 5.18 -24.22 -1.18
N LEU A 263 5.57 -23.00 -0.92
CA LEU A 263 5.23 -22.31 0.33
C LEU A 263 3.73 -22.10 0.45
N LEU A 264 3.07 -21.61 -0.59
CA LEU A 264 1.61 -21.37 -0.56
C LEU A 264 0.83 -22.66 -0.30
N GLU A 265 1.14 -23.75 -0.97
CA GLU A 265 0.44 -25.03 -0.77
C GLU A 265 0.73 -25.62 0.62
N SER A 266 1.96 -25.50 1.14
CA SER A 266 2.29 -25.92 2.50
C SER A 266 1.54 -25.08 3.55
N LEU A 267 1.45 -23.75 3.33
CA LEU A 267 0.71 -22.84 4.18
C LEU A 267 -0.81 -23.17 4.20
N LYS A 268 -1.39 -23.40 3.04
CA LYS A 268 -2.80 -23.83 2.92
C LYS A 268 -3.05 -25.17 3.64
N ALA A 269 -2.13 -26.12 3.52
CA ALA A 269 -2.22 -27.39 4.22
C ALA A 269 -2.17 -27.22 5.75
N ALA A 270 -1.30 -26.30 6.24
CA ALA A 270 -1.19 -26.01 7.66
C ALA A 270 -2.41 -25.28 8.23
N LEU A 271 -3.04 -24.40 7.44
CA LEU A 271 -4.27 -23.70 7.80
C LEU A 271 -5.50 -24.60 7.83
N GLY A 272 -5.52 -25.64 6.99
CA GLY A 272 -6.72 -26.45 6.76
C GLY A 272 -7.72 -25.78 5.79
N PRO A 273 -8.74 -26.51 5.33
CA PRO A 273 -9.57 -26.07 4.19
C PRO A 273 -10.27 -24.71 4.39
N SER A 274 -10.90 -24.50 5.55
CA SER A 274 -11.67 -23.28 5.82
C SER A 274 -10.80 -22.03 5.85
N ASP A 275 -9.69 -22.07 6.59
CA ASP A 275 -8.81 -20.90 6.73
C ASP A 275 -7.95 -20.68 5.47
N ALA A 276 -7.65 -21.73 4.72
CA ALA A 276 -7.03 -21.62 3.41
C ALA A 276 -7.93 -20.92 2.38
N GLU A 277 -9.24 -21.12 2.43
CA GLU A 277 -10.21 -20.39 1.63
C GLU A 277 -10.25 -18.91 2.04
N LYS A 278 -10.28 -18.61 3.34
CA LYS A 278 -10.24 -17.25 3.88
C LYS A 278 -8.96 -16.51 3.46
N LEU A 279 -7.80 -17.19 3.45
CA LEU A 279 -6.51 -16.60 3.04
C LEU A 279 -6.58 -15.97 1.65
N LEU A 280 -7.28 -16.59 0.69
CA LEU A 280 -7.34 -16.16 -0.70
C LEU A 280 -8.67 -15.48 -1.09
N ALA A 281 -9.62 -15.37 -0.17
CA ALA A 281 -10.97 -14.85 -0.47
C ALA A 281 -10.95 -13.42 -1.06
N ASN A 282 -10.01 -12.59 -0.60
CA ASN A 282 -9.85 -11.21 -1.04
C ASN A 282 -8.52 -10.97 -1.78
N ARG A 283 -7.98 -11.97 -2.48
CA ARG A 283 -6.68 -11.89 -3.18
C ARG A 283 -6.56 -10.71 -4.16
N TYR A 284 -7.66 -10.20 -4.65
CA TYR A 284 -7.72 -9.00 -5.51
C TYR A 284 -7.27 -7.72 -4.80
N ASP A 285 -7.22 -7.71 -3.45
CA ASP A 285 -6.68 -6.58 -2.68
C ASP A 285 -5.20 -6.29 -3.01
N HIS A 286 -4.49 -7.28 -3.54
CA HIS A 286 -3.10 -7.13 -3.97
C HIS A 286 -2.92 -6.35 -5.28
N GLU A 287 -3.97 -6.18 -6.10
CA GLU A 287 -3.86 -5.59 -7.45
C GLU A 287 -3.30 -4.17 -7.43
N ASN A 288 -3.79 -3.34 -6.49
CA ASN A 288 -3.38 -1.94 -6.39
C ASN A 288 -2.53 -1.65 -5.13
N GLU A 289 -2.06 -2.70 -4.44
CA GLU A 289 -1.32 -2.55 -3.19
C GLU A 289 0.18 -2.44 -3.45
N HIS A 290 0.77 -1.32 -3.01
CA HIS A 290 2.17 -0.98 -3.23
C HIS A 290 3.13 -1.54 -2.17
N SER A 291 2.63 -1.88 -0.97
CA SER A 291 3.50 -2.25 0.16
C SER A 291 4.31 -3.53 -0.08
N ILE A 292 3.90 -4.40 -1.00
CA ILE A 292 4.68 -5.56 -1.44
C ILE A 292 5.50 -5.22 -2.68
N GLU A 293 4.87 -4.59 -3.68
CA GLU A 293 5.47 -4.23 -4.96
C GLU A 293 6.81 -3.50 -4.79
N LEU A 294 6.86 -2.51 -3.88
CA LEU A 294 8.05 -1.68 -3.68
C LEU A 294 9.29 -2.48 -3.22
N HIS A 295 9.15 -3.68 -2.70
CA HIS A 295 10.28 -4.53 -2.31
C HIS A 295 10.83 -5.36 -3.46
N ILE A 296 10.03 -5.64 -4.49
CA ILE A 296 10.39 -6.56 -5.58
C ILE A 296 11.67 -6.13 -6.32
N PRO A 297 11.80 -4.89 -6.83
CA PRO A 297 13.02 -4.52 -7.54
C PRO A 297 14.25 -4.46 -6.63
N TRP A 298 14.09 -4.12 -5.34
CA TRP A 298 15.19 -4.20 -4.38
C TRP A 298 15.69 -5.63 -4.18
N ILE A 299 14.78 -6.60 -4.05
CA ILE A 299 15.08 -8.03 -3.97
C ILE A 299 15.84 -8.48 -5.22
N GLN A 300 15.34 -8.11 -6.39
CA GLN A 300 15.97 -8.43 -7.67
C GLN A 300 17.35 -7.82 -7.81
N HIS A 301 17.52 -6.57 -7.38
CA HIS A 301 18.79 -5.85 -7.45
C HIS A 301 19.87 -6.47 -6.54
N VAL A 302 19.52 -6.81 -5.30
CA VAL A 302 20.54 -7.25 -4.33
C VAL A 302 20.86 -8.75 -4.41
N PHE A 303 19.89 -9.58 -4.77
CA PHE A 303 20.10 -11.03 -4.87
C PHE A 303 20.37 -11.52 -6.29
N GLY A 304 20.03 -10.73 -7.29
CA GLY A 304 20.20 -11.10 -8.70
C GLY A 304 19.37 -12.29 -9.15
N ALA A 305 19.50 -12.64 -10.42
CA ALA A 305 18.99 -13.89 -10.98
C ALA A 305 20.00 -15.01 -10.76
N ASP A 306 19.51 -16.25 -10.69
CA ASP A 306 20.36 -17.46 -10.66
C ASP A 306 20.91 -17.80 -12.05
N ASP A 307 21.65 -18.90 -12.15
CA ASP A 307 22.24 -19.39 -13.41
C ASP A 307 21.18 -19.73 -14.47
N ALA A 308 19.93 -19.95 -14.08
CA ALA A 308 18.80 -20.16 -14.97
C ALA A 308 18.07 -18.86 -15.36
N GLY A 309 18.50 -17.71 -14.83
CA GLY A 309 17.90 -16.42 -15.06
C GLY A 309 16.67 -16.12 -14.17
N ALA A 310 16.43 -16.93 -13.14
CA ALA A 310 15.28 -16.76 -12.25
C ALA A 310 15.65 -15.95 -11.01
N TYR A 311 14.80 -14.96 -10.66
CA TYR A 311 14.87 -14.25 -9.39
C TYR A 311 14.35 -15.10 -8.22
N PRO A 312 14.61 -14.72 -6.94
CA PRO A 312 14.03 -15.41 -5.79
C PRO A 312 12.51 -15.51 -5.91
N LYS A 313 11.98 -16.68 -5.54
CA LYS A 313 10.52 -16.85 -5.43
C LYS A 313 9.97 -16.06 -4.26
N VAL A 314 8.78 -15.52 -4.41
CA VAL A 314 8.13 -14.70 -3.39
C VAL A 314 6.74 -15.21 -3.04
N PHE A 315 6.33 -14.96 -1.80
CA PHE A 315 4.94 -15.07 -1.36
C PHE A 315 4.58 -13.78 -0.64
N GLY A 316 3.50 -13.14 -1.07
CA GLY A 316 2.97 -11.92 -0.47
C GLY A 316 1.75 -12.17 0.39
N ALA A 317 1.68 -11.53 1.57
CA ALA A 317 0.48 -11.47 2.38
C ALA A 317 0.26 -10.05 2.91
N LEU A 318 -0.96 -9.56 2.81
CA LEU A 318 -1.38 -8.28 3.38
C LEU A 318 -1.96 -8.51 4.76
N ILE A 319 -1.45 -7.76 5.72
CA ILE A 319 -1.78 -7.91 7.13
C ILE A 319 -2.61 -6.72 7.59
N HIS A 320 -3.65 -6.99 8.33
CA HIS A 320 -4.50 -5.97 8.91
C HIS A 320 -3.92 -5.43 10.22
N ASP A 321 -4.34 -4.22 10.64
CA ASP A 321 -3.92 -3.68 11.93
C ASP A 321 -4.65 -4.38 13.09
N PRO A 322 -3.95 -5.11 13.97
CA PRO A 322 -4.58 -5.81 15.07
C PRO A 322 -5.09 -4.88 16.20
N THR A 323 -4.77 -3.59 16.16
CA THR A 323 -5.17 -2.62 17.18
C THR A 323 -6.56 -2.03 16.95
N VAL A 324 -7.14 -2.22 15.76
CA VAL A 324 -8.45 -1.65 15.38
C VAL A 324 -9.57 -2.07 16.32
N ASN A 325 -9.53 -3.30 16.87
CA ASN A 325 -10.50 -3.83 17.81
C ASN A 325 -9.93 -3.92 19.24
N ASN A 326 -9.25 -2.89 19.72
CA ASN A 326 -8.59 -2.85 21.03
C ASN A 326 -7.54 -3.97 21.24
N GLY A 327 -6.91 -4.43 20.17
CA GLY A 327 -5.94 -5.53 20.18
C GLY A 327 -6.58 -6.93 20.19
N GLU A 328 -7.90 -7.03 20.20
CA GLU A 328 -8.63 -8.26 19.91
C GLU A 328 -8.62 -8.46 18.39
N GLY A 329 -8.22 -9.59 17.93
CA GLY A 329 -7.96 -9.94 16.54
C GLY A 329 -9.01 -9.47 15.50
N TYR A 330 -8.89 -10.00 14.32
CA TYR A 330 -9.77 -9.72 13.19
C TYR A 330 -11.20 -10.28 13.43
N ASP A 331 -12.16 -9.82 12.64
CA ASP A 331 -13.51 -10.40 12.68
C ASP A 331 -13.50 -11.88 12.27
N GLU A 332 -14.62 -12.58 12.53
CA GLU A 332 -14.75 -14.01 12.26
C GLU A 332 -14.79 -14.36 10.76
N ASP A 333 -15.03 -13.37 9.88
CA ASP A 333 -15.15 -13.56 8.44
C ASP A 333 -13.78 -13.63 7.75
N GLY A 334 -12.76 -12.95 8.29
CA GLY A 334 -11.38 -12.94 7.79
C GLY A 334 -10.52 -14.08 8.35
N LEU A 335 -9.33 -14.28 7.78
CA LEU A 335 -8.31 -15.15 8.36
C LEU A 335 -7.65 -14.43 9.55
N GLY A 336 -7.76 -15.01 10.74
CA GLY A 336 -7.17 -14.45 11.95
C GLY A 336 -5.63 -14.44 11.91
N LEU A 337 -5.03 -13.43 12.57
CA LEU A 337 -3.58 -13.26 12.62
C LEU A 337 -2.87 -14.45 13.27
N ASP A 338 -3.42 -14.96 14.40
CA ASP A 338 -2.81 -16.06 15.13
C ASP A 338 -2.81 -17.36 14.31
N ALA A 339 -3.91 -17.66 13.62
CA ALA A 339 -4.01 -18.82 12.73
C ALA A 339 -2.99 -18.74 11.59
N PHE A 340 -2.85 -17.56 10.97
CA PHE A 340 -1.86 -17.33 9.92
C PHE A 340 -0.42 -17.49 10.43
N VAL A 341 -0.09 -16.89 11.57
CA VAL A 341 1.25 -16.95 12.17
C VAL A 341 1.65 -18.38 12.50
N GLU A 342 0.78 -19.17 13.15
CA GLU A 342 1.08 -20.56 13.49
C GLU A 342 1.20 -21.46 12.25
N ALA A 343 0.38 -21.23 11.23
CA ALA A 343 0.52 -21.93 9.95
C ALA A 343 1.82 -21.56 9.24
N LEU A 344 2.19 -20.25 9.23
CA LEU A 344 3.45 -19.79 8.64
C LEU A 344 4.67 -20.41 9.37
N LYS A 345 4.69 -20.40 10.70
CA LYS A 345 5.74 -21.06 11.50
C LYS A 345 5.87 -22.53 11.16
N THR A 346 4.73 -23.23 11.06
CA THR A 346 4.71 -24.66 10.70
C THR A 346 5.30 -24.89 9.31
N THR A 347 4.88 -24.07 8.34
CA THR A 347 5.36 -24.12 6.96
C THR A 347 6.85 -23.87 6.87
N LEU A 348 7.35 -22.83 7.52
CA LEU A 348 8.78 -22.47 7.51
C LEU A 348 9.68 -23.56 8.15
N ARG A 349 9.17 -24.30 9.14
CA ARG A 349 9.91 -25.43 9.75
C ARG A 349 9.93 -26.67 8.87
N GLN A 350 8.93 -26.85 8.01
CA GLN A 350 8.79 -28.04 7.15
C GLN A 350 9.55 -27.87 5.82
N LEU A 351 9.60 -26.67 5.29
CA LEU A 351 10.24 -26.42 4.00
C LEU A 351 11.75 -26.33 4.15
N PRO A 352 12.52 -27.02 3.28
CA PRO A 352 13.97 -26.91 3.26
C PRO A 352 14.42 -25.55 2.73
N GLY A 353 15.66 -25.18 3.05
CA GLY A 353 16.27 -23.95 2.54
C GLY A 353 16.13 -22.76 3.46
N LYS A 354 16.70 -21.62 3.03
CA LYS A 354 16.73 -20.37 3.77
C LYS A 354 15.55 -19.48 3.35
N THR A 355 14.83 -19.00 4.32
CA THR A 355 13.74 -18.01 4.09
C THR A 355 14.16 -16.67 4.66
N LEU A 356 13.93 -15.59 3.89
CA LEU A 356 13.94 -14.23 4.39
C LEU A 356 12.50 -13.74 4.51
N ILE A 357 12.10 -13.23 5.67
CA ILE A 357 10.83 -12.52 5.82
C ILE A 357 11.10 -11.01 5.74
N VAL A 358 10.39 -10.31 4.87
CA VAL A 358 10.39 -8.85 4.77
C VAL A 358 9.09 -8.34 5.38
N SER A 359 9.17 -7.64 6.52
CA SER A 359 8.06 -6.86 7.03
C SER A 359 8.12 -5.46 6.40
N SER A 360 7.20 -5.20 5.51
CA SER A 360 7.05 -3.94 4.80
C SER A 360 6.36 -2.94 5.71
N ALA A 361 7.09 -1.95 6.26
CA ALA A 361 6.59 -1.19 7.38
C ALA A 361 7.03 0.28 7.38
N ASP A 362 6.04 1.16 7.23
CA ASP A 362 6.16 2.56 7.64
C ASP A 362 5.62 2.72 9.07
N LEU A 363 6.04 3.81 9.74
CA LEU A 363 5.68 4.10 11.12
C LEU A 363 4.67 5.25 11.19
N SER A 364 5.03 6.37 11.78
CA SER A 364 4.13 7.50 11.97
C SER A 364 3.74 8.21 10.67
N HIS A 365 2.45 8.51 10.54
CA HIS A 365 1.87 9.32 9.46
C HIS A 365 1.14 10.51 10.07
N VAL A 366 1.73 11.69 10.02
CA VAL A 366 1.20 12.90 10.68
C VAL A 366 1.24 14.13 9.78
N GLY A 367 0.43 15.10 10.12
CA GLY A 367 0.28 16.36 9.40
C GLY A 367 -1.10 16.54 8.76
N PRO A 368 -1.37 17.69 8.15
CA PRO A 368 -2.67 18.02 7.54
C PRO A 368 -3.18 17.01 6.51
N ALA A 369 -2.27 16.36 5.77
CA ALA A 369 -2.63 15.30 4.81
C ALA A 369 -3.24 14.06 5.49
N PHE A 370 -2.99 13.88 6.78
CA PHE A 370 -3.52 12.79 7.60
C PHE A 370 -4.56 13.23 8.63
N GLY A 371 -5.05 14.48 8.52
CA GLY A 371 -6.13 15.02 9.35
C GLY A 371 -5.67 15.80 10.59
N ASP A 372 -4.36 15.97 10.81
CA ASP A 372 -3.86 16.84 11.87
C ASP A 372 -4.01 18.31 11.49
N GLN A 373 -4.19 19.17 12.50
CA GLN A 373 -4.32 20.60 12.28
C GLN A 373 -2.97 21.33 12.16
N GLN A 374 -1.92 20.71 12.70
CA GLN A 374 -0.58 21.29 12.74
C GLN A 374 0.15 21.12 11.41
N VAL A 375 0.67 22.21 10.87
CA VAL A 375 1.64 22.19 9.78
C VAL A 375 3.04 21.96 10.37
N LEU A 376 3.78 21.02 9.81
CA LEU A 376 5.06 20.57 10.34
C LEU A 376 6.26 21.28 9.72
N ALA A 377 6.06 22.10 8.67
CA ALA A 377 7.13 22.86 8.01
C ALA A 377 7.58 24.06 8.86
N GLY A 378 8.84 24.46 8.62
CA GLY A 378 9.43 25.64 9.22
C GLY A 378 10.02 25.43 10.62
N ASP A 379 10.54 26.51 11.18
CA ASP A 379 11.30 26.51 12.44
C ASP A 379 10.47 27.07 13.62
N SER A 380 9.15 27.07 13.52
CA SER A 380 8.31 27.48 14.65
C SER A 380 8.49 26.49 15.81
N GLU A 381 8.42 27.01 17.04
CA GLU A 381 8.52 26.20 18.25
C GLU A 381 7.48 25.08 18.28
N GLU A 382 6.26 25.38 17.83
CA GLU A 382 5.13 24.43 17.77
C GLU A 382 5.40 23.29 16.78
N ALA A 383 5.85 23.62 15.56
CA ALA A 383 6.19 22.61 14.55
C ALA A 383 7.36 21.72 15.01
N GLY A 384 8.39 22.33 15.62
CA GLY A 384 9.52 21.62 16.20
C GLY A 384 9.12 20.70 17.35
N ALA A 385 8.27 21.17 18.24
CA ALA A 385 7.77 20.39 19.39
C ALA A 385 6.94 19.18 18.89
N PHE A 386 6.07 19.37 17.90
CA PHE A 386 5.26 18.28 17.36
C PHE A 386 6.11 17.21 16.67
N ARG A 387 7.09 17.62 15.82
CA ARG A 387 8.05 16.66 15.23
C ARG A 387 8.81 15.88 16.29
N THR A 388 9.24 16.54 17.37
CA THR A 388 9.94 15.89 18.49
C THR A 388 9.02 14.90 19.21
N GLN A 389 7.77 15.26 19.44
CA GLN A 389 6.79 14.37 20.06
C GLN A 389 6.58 13.10 19.23
N VAL A 390 6.43 13.24 17.91
CA VAL A 390 6.27 12.10 17.00
C VAL A 390 7.51 11.20 17.04
N ALA A 391 8.71 11.79 16.92
CA ALA A 391 9.95 11.02 16.98
C ALA A 391 10.14 10.31 18.34
N THR A 392 9.75 10.93 19.44
CA THR A 392 9.79 10.33 20.78
C THR A 392 8.84 9.14 20.87
N HIS A 393 7.61 9.30 20.38
CA HIS A 393 6.65 8.20 20.31
C HIS A 393 7.19 7.01 19.49
N ASP A 394 7.73 7.27 18.31
CA ASP A 394 8.34 6.23 17.47
C ASP A 394 9.50 5.51 18.19
N GLN A 395 10.36 6.26 18.86
CA GLN A 395 11.49 5.69 19.62
C GLN A 395 11.01 4.79 20.78
N GLU A 396 9.95 5.16 21.49
CA GLU A 396 9.36 4.35 22.56
C GLU A 396 8.79 3.04 22.00
N MET A 397 8.08 3.10 20.86
CA MET A 397 7.52 1.92 20.20
C MET A 397 8.62 1.04 19.60
N LEU A 398 9.62 1.62 18.92
CA LEU A 398 10.78 0.90 18.40
C LEU A 398 11.59 0.20 19.49
N LYS A 399 11.68 0.82 20.68
CA LYS A 399 12.32 0.19 21.83
C LYS A 399 11.62 -1.10 22.26
N MET A 400 10.28 -1.14 22.23
CA MET A 400 9.52 -2.36 22.52
C MET A 400 9.82 -3.45 21.48
N ILE A 401 9.95 -3.09 20.19
CA ILE A 401 10.35 -4.02 19.14
C ILE A 401 11.74 -4.59 19.41
N VAL A 402 12.73 -3.72 19.66
CA VAL A 402 14.14 -4.13 19.90
C VAL A 402 14.27 -5.00 21.16
N GLU A 403 13.45 -4.74 22.19
CA GLU A 403 13.38 -5.54 23.41
C GLU A 403 12.53 -6.81 23.26
N ASN A 404 12.02 -7.10 22.05
CA ASN A 404 11.16 -8.25 21.73
C ASN A 404 9.87 -8.31 22.61
N ARG A 405 9.25 -7.16 22.82
CA ARG A 405 8.07 -6.96 23.67
C ARG A 405 6.84 -6.66 22.80
N MET A 406 6.48 -7.57 21.91
CA MET A 406 5.45 -7.32 20.89
C MET A 406 4.06 -7.13 21.47
N ASP A 407 3.72 -7.89 22.53
CA ASP A 407 2.40 -7.75 23.18
C ASP A 407 2.26 -6.40 23.88
N ASP A 408 3.35 -5.87 24.46
CA ASP A 408 3.36 -4.53 25.04
C ASP A 408 3.20 -3.45 23.96
N LEU A 409 3.80 -3.64 22.78
CA LEU A 409 3.62 -2.73 21.66
C LEU A 409 2.16 -2.68 21.22
N ILE A 410 1.56 -3.85 20.97
CA ILE A 410 0.14 -3.95 20.54
C ILE A 410 -0.77 -3.33 21.61
N GLY A 411 -0.57 -3.70 22.87
CA GLY A 411 -1.35 -3.15 23.99
C GLY A 411 -1.21 -1.63 24.12
N SER A 412 0.00 -1.10 23.98
CA SER A 412 0.27 0.34 24.04
C SER A 412 -0.39 1.08 22.87
N MET A 413 -0.25 0.57 21.65
CA MET A 413 -0.86 1.16 20.45
C MET A 413 -2.39 1.12 20.51
N ALA A 414 -2.98 0.00 20.94
CA ALA A 414 -4.42 -0.12 21.13
C ALA A 414 -4.95 0.83 22.20
N TRP A 415 -4.27 0.92 23.37
CA TRP A 415 -4.64 1.83 24.44
C TRP A 415 -4.60 3.30 24.02
N GLN A 416 -3.58 3.70 23.27
CA GLN A 416 -3.41 5.06 22.76
C GLN A 416 -4.22 5.32 21.49
N GLN A 417 -4.91 4.33 20.94
CA GLN A 417 -5.66 4.40 19.68
C GLN A 417 -4.76 4.78 18.49
N ASN A 418 -3.53 4.23 18.45
CA ASN A 418 -2.55 4.46 17.39
C ASN A 418 -2.43 5.95 16.98
N PRO A 419 -1.97 6.83 17.88
CA PRO A 419 -2.15 8.28 17.76
C PRO A 419 -1.41 8.88 16.56
N THR A 420 -0.36 8.23 16.10
CA THR A 420 0.46 8.67 14.97
C THR A 420 0.22 7.80 13.72
N ARG A 421 -0.79 6.94 13.74
CA ARG A 421 -1.26 6.17 12.57
C ARG A 421 -0.19 5.27 11.95
N TRP A 422 0.51 4.47 12.78
CA TRP A 422 1.35 3.39 12.25
C TRP A 422 0.48 2.41 11.46
N CYS A 423 0.76 2.25 10.17
CA CYS A 423 -0.02 1.36 9.30
C CYS A 423 0.44 -0.11 9.38
N SER A 424 1.58 -0.40 10.00
CA SER A 424 2.30 -1.68 9.86
C SER A 424 2.43 -2.48 11.14
N ILE A 425 1.63 -2.19 12.18
CA ILE A 425 1.66 -2.92 13.45
C ILE A 425 1.39 -4.42 13.21
N GLY A 426 0.45 -4.74 12.31
CA GLY A 426 0.13 -6.11 11.93
C GLY A 426 1.30 -6.84 11.29
N ASN A 427 1.98 -6.21 10.32
CA ASN A 427 3.11 -6.79 9.60
C ASN A 427 4.26 -7.11 10.55
N ILE A 428 4.60 -6.15 11.41
CA ILE A 428 5.67 -6.30 12.42
C ILE A 428 5.31 -7.40 13.41
N SER A 429 4.05 -7.42 13.89
CA SER A 429 3.57 -8.43 14.83
C SER A 429 3.61 -9.84 14.23
N ALA A 430 3.08 -10.00 13.01
CA ALA A 430 3.08 -11.28 12.30
C ALA A 430 4.52 -11.80 12.12
N MET A 431 5.42 -10.95 11.65
CA MET A 431 6.82 -11.29 11.41
C MET A 431 7.51 -11.69 12.72
N MET A 432 7.43 -10.88 13.78
CA MET A 432 8.11 -11.15 15.04
C MET A 432 7.61 -12.45 15.70
N ARG A 433 6.31 -12.71 15.67
CA ARG A 433 5.72 -13.95 16.18
C ARG A 433 6.10 -15.16 15.34
N ALA A 434 6.23 -15.00 14.01
CA ALA A 434 6.65 -16.10 13.13
C ALA A 434 8.13 -16.44 13.29
N VAL A 435 9.01 -15.43 13.47
CA VAL A 435 10.46 -15.59 13.55
C VAL A 435 10.92 -15.95 14.97
N GLU A 436 10.27 -15.43 16.01
CA GLU A 436 10.70 -15.58 17.41
C GLU A 436 12.18 -15.20 17.60
N PRO A 437 12.57 -13.95 17.28
CA PRO A 437 13.99 -13.59 17.21
C PRO A 437 14.66 -13.58 18.59
N ASN A 438 15.94 -13.95 18.64
CA ASN A 438 16.78 -13.85 19.83
C ASN A 438 17.66 -12.59 19.84
N ARG A 439 17.86 -11.95 18.68
CA ARG A 439 18.57 -10.67 18.52
C ARG A 439 17.86 -9.81 17.48
N ILE A 440 17.73 -8.53 17.80
CA ILE A 440 17.12 -7.52 16.94
C ILE A 440 18.05 -6.32 16.88
N ASP A 441 18.47 -5.96 15.67
CA ASP A 441 19.36 -4.83 15.44
C ASP A 441 18.57 -3.69 14.76
N LEU A 442 18.46 -2.53 15.41
CA LEU A 442 17.97 -1.30 14.78
C LEU A 442 19.11 -0.72 13.94
N LEU A 443 18.91 -0.64 12.64
CA LEU A 443 19.92 -0.21 11.67
C LEU A 443 19.84 1.29 11.39
N ASN A 444 18.64 1.82 11.24
CA ASN A 444 18.37 3.24 11.03
C ASN A 444 16.92 3.60 11.35
N TYR A 445 16.69 4.86 11.68
CA TYR A 445 15.38 5.51 11.76
C TYR A 445 15.46 6.82 10.99
N ALA A 446 14.49 7.08 10.13
CA ALA A 446 14.40 8.30 9.36
C ALA A 446 12.95 8.75 9.20
N ALA A 447 12.77 10.02 8.93
CA ALA A 447 11.47 10.58 8.61
C ALA A 447 11.60 11.48 7.38
N ALA A 448 10.60 11.44 6.53
CA ALA A 448 10.46 12.27 5.35
C ALA A 448 9.28 13.22 5.51
N MET A 449 9.46 14.46 5.10
CA MET A 449 8.44 15.49 5.13
C MET A 449 8.33 16.12 3.75
N ASP A 450 7.12 16.40 3.29
CA ASP A 450 6.92 17.18 2.08
C ASP A 450 7.36 18.64 2.28
N PRO A 451 7.73 19.38 1.23
CA PRO A 451 8.23 20.75 1.36
C PRO A 451 7.25 21.72 2.03
N GLN A 452 5.95 21.43 1.98
CA GLN A 452 4.90 22.22 2.58
C GLN A 452 4.66 21.87 4.06
N GLY A 453 5.22 20.76 4.56
CA GLY A 453 5.00 20.27 5.91
C GLY A 453 3.59 19.77 6.16
N THR A 454 2.94 19.29 5.11
CA THR A 454 1.57 18.76 5.20
C THR A 454 1.53 17.26 5.44
N ALA A 455 2.60 16.57 5.08
CA ALA A 455 2.78 15.13 5.29
C ALA A 455 4.17 14.86 5.87
N PHE A 456 4.20 14.17 6.99
CA PHE A 456 5.41 13.65 7.62
C PHE A 456 5.21 12.16 7.85
N VAL A 457 6.10 11.35 7.28
CA VAL A 457 6.08 9.90 7.44
C VAL A 457 7.44 9.44 7.94
N SER A 458 7.43 8.65 9.00
CA SER A 458 8.63 8.03 9.53
C SER A 458 8.71 6.54 9.17
N SER A 459 9.93 6.02 9.17
CA SER A 459 10.20 4.61 8.92
C SER A 459 11.47 4.17 9.64
N ALA A 460 11.67 2.87 9.76
CA ALA A 460 12.87 2.30 10.33
C ALA A 460 13.36 1.10 9.50
N SER A 461 14.64 0.80 9.69
CA SER A 461 15.31 -0.37 9.12
C SER A 461 15.80 -1.23 10.28
N LEU A 462 15.36 -2.49 10.35
CA LEU A 462 15.75 -3.44 11.40
C LEU A 462 16.11 -4.81 10.80
N ALA A 463 16.94 -5.56 11.51
CA ALA A 463 17.28 -6.95 11.18
C ALA A 463 17.04 -7.86 12.39
N PHE A 464 16.51 -9.06 12.13
CA PHE A 464 16.06 -10.04 13.13
C PHE A 464 16.77 -11.36 12.93
N TYR A 465 17.32 -11.92 13.98
CA TYR A 465 18.10 -13.16 13.96
C TYR A 465 17.52 -14.17 14.96
N GLN A 466 17.59 -15.47 14.57
CA GLN A 466 17.26 -16.63 15.40
C GLN A 466 18.48 -17.24 16.04
#